data_921711bb840df177192e8e9b06d5f90f
#
_entry.id   921711bb840df177192e8e9b06d5f90f
#
_cell.length_a   1.000
_cell.length_b   1.000
_cell.length_c   1.000
_cell.angle_alpha   90.00
_cell.angle_beta   90.00
_cell.angle_gamma   90.00
#
_symmetry.space_group_name_H-M   'P 1'
#
loop_
_entity.id
_entity.type
_entity.pdbx_description
1 polymer ?
#
loop_
_entity_poly.entity_id
_entity_poly.type
_entity_poly.pdbx_seq_one_letter_code
_entity_poly.pdbx_strand_id
1 'polypeptide(L)'
;MCGIVGLFLKDQSLMPSLGLMLTNMLITMTERGPDSAGIAIYDSTSNKDFKLTVQSGNPEVEFRLIKDNLSAMIESSVSVEVKDTHAVIKLSGEKITLARQALAKLCPAVRVMSVGEKVEIYKEVGLPREVVDRFSISKMSGSHGIGHTRMATESAVTTMGAHPFSTGQDQCLVHNGSLSNHNSLRRKLKRQGVLIETENDTEVGAAYLSYKMQQGSSLEEALESCLKDLDGFFTFVVGTKDGFGVVRDPIACKPAIMAETD
;
A
#
# COMPACT_ATOMS: atom_id res chain seq x y z
N MET A 1 -2.10 17.45 10.05
CA MET A 1 -2.51 16.07 10.44
C MET A 1 -2.91 15.31 9.20
N CYS A 2 -2.46 14.07 9.05
CA CYS A 2 -2.80 13.24 7.89
C CYS A 2 -4.31 12.99 7.73
N GLY A 3 -4.77 12.74 6.50
CA GLY A 3 -6.11 12.28 6.18
C GLY A 3 -6.08 10.80 5.79
N ILE A 4 -7.06 10.04 6.22
CA ILE A 4 -7.28 8.65 5.83
C ILE A 4 -8.68 8.52 5.27
N VAL A 5 -8.83 7.76 4.19
CA VAL A 5 -10.11 7.37 3.62
C VAL A 5 -10.11 5.87 3.37
N GLY A 6 -11.28 5.23 3.52
CA GLY A 6 -11.48 3.84 3.17
C GLY A 6 -12.90 3.65 2.66
N LEU A 7 -13.07 2.81 1.65
CA LEU A 7 -14.37 2.48 1.07
C LEU A 7 -14.41 0.99 0.72
N PHE A 8 -15.43 0.30 1.21
CA PHE A 8 -15.76 -1.08 0.86
C PHE A 8 -17.15 -1.10 0.22
N LEU A 9 -17.25 -1.68 -0.95
CA LEU A 9 -18.50 -1.74 -1.71
C LEU A 9 -19.18 -3.11 -1.51
N LYS A 10 -20.30 -3.12 -0.82
CA LYS A 10 -21.16 -4.30 -0.69
C LYS A 10 -21.90 -4.60 -2.00
N ASP A 11 -22.33 -3.55 -2.70
CA ASP A 11 -22.99 -3.67 -3.99
C ASP A 11 -21.97 -3.76 -5.13
N GLN A 12 -21.94 -4.90 -5.80
CA GLN A 12 -21.03 -5.15 -6.91
C GLN A 12 -21.28 -4.23 -8.12
N SER A 13 -22.48 -3.72 -8.29
CA SER A 13 -22.81 -2.79 -9.38
C SER A 13 -22.06 -1.45 -9.26
N LEU A 14 -21.61 -1.09 -8.06
CA LEU A 14 -20.83 0.11 -7.78
C LEU A 14 -19.32 -0.06 -7.99
N MET A 15 -18.82 -1.29 -8.13
CA MET A 15 -17.39 -1.56 -8.29
C MET A 15 -16.71 -0.77 -9.42
N PRO A 16 -17.35 -0.52 -10.59
CA PRO A 16 -16.76 0.34 -11.63
C PRO A 16 -16.56 1.80 -11.20
N SER A 17 -17.26 2.25 -10.15
CA SER A 17 -17.20 3.63 -9.64
C SER A 17 -16.28 3.78 -8.42
N LEU A 18 -15.66 2.71 -7.93
CA LEU A 18 -14.82 2.75 -6.73
C LEU A 18 -13.77 3.86 -6.80
N GLY A 19 -13.02 3.90 -7.91
CA GLY A 19 -11.94 4.87 -8.08
C GLY A 19 -12.42 6.32 -8.06
N LEU A 20 -13.58 6.61 -8.65
CA LEU A 20 -14.19 7.95 -8.61
C LEU A 20 -14.61 8.33 -7.19
N MET A 21 -15.23 7.42 -6.45
CA MET A 21 -15.65 7.65 -5.06
C MET A 21 -14.44 7.92 -4.17
N LEU A 22 -13.42 7.07 -4.23
CA LEU A 22 -12.17 7.25 -3.46
C LEU A 22 -11.43 8.53 -3.82
N THR A 23 -11.40 8.90 -5.11
CA THR A 23 -10.83 10.17 -5.59
C THR A 23 -11.49 11.35 -4.90
N ASN A 24 -12.82 11.40 -4.86
CA ASN A 24 -13.56 12.48 -4.22
C ASN A 24 -13.31 12.54 -2.71
N MET A 25 -13.29 11.39 -2.04
CA MET A 25 -12.96 11.31 -0.62
C MET A 25 -11.55 11.80 -0.33
N LEU A 26 -10.56 11.40 -1.14
CA LEU A 26 -9.16 11.76 -0.93
C LEU A 26 -8.92 13.25 -1.16
N ILE A 27 -9.51 13.83 -2.20
CA ILE A 27 -9.41 15.27 -2.50
C ILE A 27 -9.99 16.10 -1.34
N THR A 28 -11.09 15.66 -0.73
CA THR A 28 -11.68 16.31 0.44
C THR A 28 -10.71 16.38 1.63
N MET A 29 -9.73 15.46 1.70
CA MET A 29 -8.71 15.43 2.75
C MET A 29 -7.47 16.27 2.44
N THR A 30 -7.45 17.07 1.37
CA THR A 30 -6.27 17.84 0.94
C THR A 30 -5.71 18.74 2.03
N GLU A 31 -6.57 19.48 2.74
CA GLU A 31 -6.12 20.39 3.81
C GLU A 31 -5.50 19.66 5.02
N ARG A 32 -5.76 18.35 5.16
CA ARG A 32 -5.18 17.54 6.21
C ARG A 32 -3.78 17.03 5.88
N GLY A 33 -3.44 16.94 4.60
CA GLY A 33 -2.14 16.42 4.17
C GLY A 33 -1.82 16.79 2.73
N PRO A 34 -1.22 17.95 2.48
CA PRO A 34 -0.96 18.43 1.12
C PRO A 34 0.37 17.95 0.54
N ASP A 35 1.22 17.24 1.31
CA ASP A 35 2.62 16.99 0.92
C ASP A 35 2.78 15.77 0.02
N SER A 36 2.01 14.74 0.27
CA SER A 36 1.97 13.53 -0.57
C SER A 36 0.66 12.79 -0.38
N ALA A 37 0.28 12.01 -1.37
CA ALA A 37 -0.90 11.17 -1.31
C ALA A 37 -0.64 9.79 -1.90
N GLY A 38 -1.48 8.82 -1.54
CA GLY A 38 -1.47 7.52 -2.17
C GLY A 38 -2.71 6.72 -1.86
N ILE A 39 -2.92 5.74 -2.70
CA ILE A 39 -4.11 4.88 -2.70
C ILE A 39 -3.69 3.43 -2.93
N ALA A 40 -4.32 2.52 -2.19
CA ALA A 40 -4.38 1.11 -2.50
C ALA A 40 -5.77 0.79 -3.04
N ILE A 41 -5.82 0.12 -4.18
CA ILE A 41 -7.06 -0.38 -4.80
C ILE A 41 -6.97 -1.90 -4.88
N TYR A 42 -8.07 -2.56 -4.53
CA TYR A 42 -8.23 -4.00 -4.60
C TYR A 42 -9.18 -4.35 -5.74
N ASP A 43 -8.59 -4.89 -6.81
CA ASP A 43 -9.32 -5.31 -8.00
C ASP A 43 -10.31 -6.43 -7.66
N SER A 44 -11.46 -6.41 -8.32
CA SER A 44 -12.50 -7.44 -8.19
C SER A 44 -12.35 -8.59 -9.19
N THR A 45 -11.40 -8.49 -10.14
CA THR A 45 -11.21 -9.52 -11.16
C THR A 45 -10.64 -10.80 -10.57
N SER A 46 -11.20 -11.94 -10.96
CA SER A 46 -10.79 -13.27 -10.52
C SER A 46 -9.61 -13.84 -11.33
N ASN A 47 -8.69 -13.00 -11.77
CA ASN A 47 -7.50 -13.47 -12.46
C ASN A 47 -6.59 -14.19 -11.46
N LYS A 48 -6.04 -15.33 -11.87
CA LYS A 48 -5.07 -16.11 -11.10
C LYS A 48 -3.66 -15.49 -11.13
N ASP A 49 -3.49 -14.39 -11.85
CA ASP A 49 -2.20 -13.71 -11.97
C ASP A 49 -1.93 -12.85 -10.75
N PHE A 50 -0.71 -12.94 -10.28
CA PHE A 50 -0.21 -12.03 -9.27
C PHE A 50 0.25 -10.72 -9.90
N LYS A 51 0.16 -9.67 -9.12
CA LYS A 51 0.56 -8.31 -9.47
C LYS A 51 1.74 -7.88 -8.60
N LEU A 52 2.75 -7.31 -9.24
CA LEU A 52 3.77 -6.49 -8.59
C LEU A 52 3.53 -5.06 -9.04
N THR A 53 3.13 -4.17 -8.14
CA THR A 53 3.17 -2.74 -8.44
C THR A 53 4.57 -2.24 -8.10
N VAL A 54 5.23 -1.63 -9.07
CA VAL A 54 6.59 -1.12 -8.93
C VAL A 54 6.65 0.37 -9.23
N GLN A 55 7.63 1.06 -8.63
CA GLN A 55 7.87 2.49 -8.84
C GLN A 55 9.31 2.72 -9.32
N SER A 56 9.49 3.69 -10.20
CA SER A 56 10.77 4.09 -10.75
C SER A 56 10.92 5.62 -10.77
N GLY A 57 12.12 6.09 -10.47
CA GLY A 57 12.51 7.47 -10.70
C GLY A 57 12.90 7.75 -12.17
N ASN A 58 13.12 6.70 -12.98
CA ASN A 58 13.42 6.78 -14.40
C ASN A 58 12.55 5.78 -15.21
N PRO A 59 11.23 6.01 -15.25
CA PRO A 59 10.26 5.04 -15.76
C PRO A 59 10.47 4.68 -17.23
N GLU A 60 10.86 5.63 -18.08
CA GLU A 60 11.06 5.39 -19.52
C GLU A 60 12.16 4.34 -19.80
N VAL A 61 13.26 4.40 -19.05
CA VAL A 61 14.39 3.48 -19.20
C VAL A 61 14.11 2.16 -18.49
N GLU A 62 13.75 2.23 -17.19
CA GLU A 62 13.67 1.03 -16.35
C GLU A 62 12.47 0.16 -16.71
N PHE A 63 11.30 0.74 -16.99
CA PHE A 63 10.13 -0.06 -17.37
C PHE A 63 10.28 -0.68 -18.76
N ARG A 64 11.04 -0.04 -19.68
CA ARG A 64 11.40 -0.65 -20.95
C ARG A 64 12.33 -1.85 -20.73
N LEU A 65 13.38 -1.70 -19.91
CA LEU A 65 14.27 -2.81 -19.57
C LEU A 65 13.51 -3.99 -18.93
N ILE A 66 12.59 -3.71 -18.03
CA ILE A 66 11.73 -4.74 -17.40
C ILE A 66 10.89 -5.45 -18.47
N LYS A 67 10.23 -4.69 -19.35
CA LYS A 67 9.36 -5.22 -20.41
C LYS A 67 10.11 -6.13 -21.38
N ASP A 68 11.34 -5.77 -21.71
CA ASP A 68 12.14 -6.47 -22.71
C ASP A 68 12.84 -7.72 -22.16
N ASN A 69 13.14 -7.77 -20.84
CA ASN A 69 14.04 -8.79 -20.29
C ASN A 69 13.42 -9.68 -19.21
N LEU A 70 12.45 -9.18 -18.44
CA LEU A 70 11.97 -9.89 -17.25
C LEU A 70 11.39 -11.27 -17.59
N SER A 71 10.62 -11.35 -18.69
CA SER A 71 9.99 -12.61 -19.14
C SER A 71 11.02 -13.71 -19.40
N ALA A 72 12.13 -13.36 -20.08
CA ALA A 72 13.22 -14.30 -20.35
C ALA A 72 13.97 -14.68 -19.06
N MET A 73 14.20 -13.72 -18.15
CA MET A 73 14.93 -13.97 -16.88
C MET A 73 14.19 -14.92 -15.93
N ILE A 74 12.86 -14.92 -15.96
CA ILE A 74 12.04 -15.78 -15.07
C ILE A 74 11.45 -16.99 -15.81
N GLU A 75 11.69 -17.12 -17.11
CA GLU A 75 11.15 -18.17 -17.97
C GLU A 75 9.62 -18.30 -17.85
N SER A 76 8.92 -17.16 -17.95
CA SER A 76 7.46 -17.09 -17.81
C SER A 76 6.91 -15.85 -18.51
N SER A 77 5.65 -15.93 -18.95
CA SER A 77 4.95 -14.80 -19.52
C SER A 77 4.78 -13.69 -18.48
N VAL A 78 5.05 -12.46 -18.89
CA VAL A 78 4.91 -11.26 -18.07
C VAL A 78 4.19 -10.18 -18.88
N SER A 79 3.21 -9.53 -18.29
CA SER A 79 2.66 -8.29 -18.86
C SER A 79 3.04 -7.09 -17.97
N VAL A 80 3.36 -5.97 -18.60
CA VAL A 80 3.77 -4.73 -17.89
C VAL A 80 2.89 -3.59 -18.37
N GLU A 81 2.06 -3.08 -17.48
CA GLU A 81 1.20 -1.90 -17.70
C GLU A 81 1.83 -0.70 -17.00
N VAL A 82 2.29 0.27 -17.79
CA VAL A 82 2.94 1.48 -17.26
C VAL A 82 1.89 2.53 -16.93
N LYS A 83 2.02 3.13 -15.74
CA LYS A 83 1.19 4.22 -15.22
C LYS A 83 2.09 5.31 -14.63
N ASP A 84 2.61 6.19 -15.48
CA ASP A 84 3.54 7.26 -15.13
C ASP A 84 4.80 6.70 -14.41
N THR A 85 5.07 7.11 -13.16
CA THR A 85 6.20 6.63 -12.34
C THR A 85 6.00 5.21 -11.79
N HIS A 86 4.84 4.60 -12.02
CA HIS A 86 4.53 3.25 -11.58
C HIS A 86 4.29 2.30 -12.75
N ALA A 87 4.44 1.01 -12.51
CA ALA A 87 4.01 -0.03 -13.42
C ALA A 87 3.43 -1.22 -12.66
N VAL A 88 2.42 -1.85 -13.26
CA VAL A 88 1.84 -3.11 -12.77
C VAL A 88 2.38 -4.25 -13.62
N ILE A 89 3.10 -5.15 -12.99
CA ILE A 89 3.66 -6.34 -13.59
C ILE A 89 2.78 -7.52 -13.21
N LYS A 90 2.14 -8.17 -14.20
CA LYS A 90 1.30 -9.36 -13.98
C LYS A 90 2.06 -10.61 -14.43
N LEU A 91 2.06 -11.63 -13.57
CA LEU A 91 2.79 -12.88 -13.78
C LEU A 91 2.20 -14.00 -12.93
N SER A 92 2.63 -15.26 -13.18
CA SER A 92 2.25 -16.41 -12.35
C SER A 92 2.77 -16.25 -10.91
N GLY A 93 1.93 -16.60 -9.92
CA GLY A 93 2.27 -16.52 -8.49
C GLY A 93 3.52 -17.30 -8.10
N GLU A 94 3.78 -18.44 -8.75
CA GLU A 94 4.97 -19.26 -8.53
C GLU A 94 6.28 -18.54 -8.88
N LYS A 95 6.21 -17.54 -9.74
CA LYS A 95 7.37 -16.78 -10.25
C LYS A 95 7.66 -15.48 -9.47
N ILE A 96 6.84 -15.12 -8.49
CA ILE A 96 6.96 -13.85 -7.73
C ILE A 96 8.35 -13.68 -7.12
N THR A 97 8.85 -14.69 -6.42
CA THR A 97 10.17 -14.62 -5.78
C THR A 97 11.28 -14.43 -6.79
N LEU A 98 11.22 -15.16 -7.91
CA LEU A 98 12.18 -15.05 -9.01
C LEU A 98 12.09 -13.66 -9.67
N ALA A 99 10.88 -13.16 -9.90
CA ALA A 99 10.66 -11.83 -10.48
C ALA A 99 11.24 -10.71 -9.61
N ARG A 100 11.03 -10.77 -8.30
CA ARG A 100 11.63 -9.80 -7.36
C ARG A 100 13.17 -9.83 -7.39
N GLN A 101 13.77 -11.02 -7.44
CA GLN A 101 15.22 -11.18 -7.56
C GLN A 101 15.75 -10.67 -8.92
N ALA A 102 15.03 -10.95 -10.00
CA ALA A 102 15.36 -10.46 -11.33
C ALA A 102 15.27 -8.94 -11.41
N LEU A 103 14.20 -8.33 -10.86
CA LEU A 103 14.03 -6.88 -10.78
C LEU A 103 15.17 -6.22 -10.01
N ALA A 104 15.56 -6.76 -8.87
CA ALA A 104 16.66 -6.24 -8.07
C ALA A 104 18.01 -6.26 -8.81
N LYS A 105 18.21 -7.22 -9.73
CA LYS A 105 19.41 -7.29 -10.58
C LYS A 105 19.31 -6.39 -11.80
N LEU A 106 18.16 -6.37 -12.47
CA LEU A 106 17.93 -5.65 -13.71
C LEU A 106 17.83 -4.14 -13.51
N CYS A 107 17.07 -3.74 -12.49
CA CYS A 107 16.77 -2.34 -12.18
C CYS A 107 16.84 -2.12 -10.65
N PRO A 108 18.06 -2.00 -10.06
CA PRO A 108 18.21 -1.89 -8.60
C PRO A 108 17.55 -0.67 -7.96
N ALA A 109 17.29 0.37 -8.75
CA ALA A 109 16.61 1.58 -8.29
C ALA A 109 15.07 1.44 -8.23
N VAL A 110 14.50 0.48 -8.96
CA VAL A 110 13.06 0.20 -8.92
C VAL A 110 12.65 -0.33 -7.55
N ARG A 111 11.54 0.17 -7.05
CA ARG A 111 10.98 -0.21 -5.74
C ARG A 111 9.65 -0.94 -5.92
N VAL A 112 9.47 -2.01 -5.16
CA VAL A 112 8.19 -2.75 -5.13
C VAL A 112 7.26 -2.06 -4.15
N MET A 113 6.12 -1.58 -4.63
CA MET A 113 5.10 -0.89 -3.83
C MET A 113 4.10 -1.86 -3.22
N SER A 114 3.71 -2.90 -3.95
CA SER A 114 2.82 -3.95 -3.47
C SER A 114 3.01 -5.26 -4.22
N VAL A 115 2.61 -6.35 -3.56
CA VAL A 115 2.58 -7.71 -4.11
C VAL A 115 1.25 -8.34 -3.75
N GLY A 116 0.55 -8.92 -4.68
CA GLY A 116 -0.69 -9.64 -4.40
C GLY A 116 -1.46 -10.03 -5.65
N GLU A 117 -2.58 -10.68 -5.44
CA GLU A 117 -3.53 -11.03 -6.50
C GLU A 117 -4.40 -9.82 -6.88
N LYS A 118 -4.76 -9.00 -5.88
CA LYS A 118 -5.75 -7.93 -6.03
C LYS A 118 -5.18 -6.53 -5.85
N VAL A 119 -4.21 -6.34 -4.95
CA VAL A 119 -3.75 -5.01 -4.54
C VAL A 119 -2.87 -4.33 -5.59
N GLU A 120 -3.18 -3.07 -5.86
CA GLU A 120 -2.33 -2.12 -6.57
C GLU A 120 -2.15 -0.87 -5.70
N ILE A 121 -0.90 -0.40 -5.53
CA ILE A 121 -0.59 0.81 -4.75
C ILE A 121 0.02 1.86 -5.65
N TYR A 122 -0.59 3.05 -5.63
CA TYR A 122 -0.13 4.25 -6.31
C TYR A 122 0.07 5.35 -5.29
N LYS A 123 1.26 5.94 -5.23
CA LYS A 123 1.58 7.00 -4.28
C LYS A 123 2.66 7.92 -4.82
N GLU A 124 2.54 9.20 -4.51
CA GLU A 124 3.50 10.19 -5.00
C GLU A 124 3.52 11.44 -4.10
N VAL A 125 4.58 12.20 -4.21
CA VAL A 125 4.66 13.57 -3.68
C VAL A 125 3.73 14.48 -4.49
N GLY A 126 3.05 15.38 -3.82
CA GLY A 126 2.16 16.36 -4.41
C GLY A 126 0.76 16.35 -3.80
N LEU A 127 -0.08 17.24 -4.28
CA LEU A 127 -1.46 17.36 -3.81
C LEU A 127 -2.28 16.12 -4.18
N PRO A 128 -3.25 15.71 -3.34
CA PRO A 128 -4.11 14.57 -3.62
C PRO A 128 -4.72 14.58 -5.03
N ARG A 129 -5.18 15.74 -5.51
CA ARG A 129 -5.71 15.89 -6.87
C ARG A 129 -4.69 15.54 -7.94
N GLU A 130 -3.47 16.03 -7.81
CA GLU A 130 -2.38 15.77 -8.76
C GLU A 130 -2.04 14.27 -8.82
N VAL A 131 -2.02 13.63 -7.66
CA VAL A 131 -1.72 12.19 -7.55
C VAL A 131 -2.83 11.33 -8.16
N VAL A 132 -4.11 11.62 -7.87
CA VAL A 132 -5.22 10.84 -8.45
C VAL A 132 -5.36 11.05 -9.96
N ASP A 133 -5.08 12.25 -10.47
CA ASP A 133 -5.11 12.55 -11.90
C ASP A 133 -3.95 11.86 -12.63
N ARG A 134 -2.74 11.91 -12.06
CA ARG A 134 -1.52 11.27 -12.60
C ARG A 134 -1.72 9.79 -12.87
N PHE A 135 -2.29 9.06 -11.93
CA PHE A 135 -2.51 7.63 -12.05
C PHE A 135 -3.89 7.25 -12.60
N SER A 136 -4.71 8.23 -12.98
CA SER A 136 -6.09 8.01 -13.46
C SER A 136 -6.93 7.18 -12.50
N ILE A 137 -6.78 7.42 -11.18
CA ILE A 137 -7.45 6.64 -10.13
C ILE A 137 -8.97 6.65 -10.30
N SER A 138 -9.56 7.76 -10.71
CA SER A 138 -11.01 7.90 -10.92
C SER A 138 -11.61 6.91 -11.93
N LYS A 139 -10.78 6.29 -12.78
CA LYS A 139 -11.19 5.30 -13.78
C LYS A 139 -10.99 3.85 -13.32
N MET A 140 -10.42 3.65 -12.13
CA MET A 140 -10.16 2.31 -11.61
C MET A 140 -11.40 1.70 -10.99
N SER A 141 -11.56 0.40 -11.19
CA SER A 141 -12.61 -0.42 -10.58
C SER A 141 -12.04 -1.32 -9.48
N GLY A 142 -12.89 -1.76 -8.57
CA GLY A 142 -12.49 -2.67 -7.51
C GLY A 142 -13.58 -2.87 -6.47
N SER A 143 -13.35 -3.79 -5.53
CA SER A 143 -14.28 -4.06 -4.43
C SER A 143 -14.12 -3.09 -3.27
N HIS A 144 -12.91 -2.63 -3.02
CA HIS A 144 -12.59 -1.71 -1.94
C HIS A 144 -11.24 -1.02 -2.19
N GLY A 145 -10.98 0.01 -1.40
CA GLY A 145 -9.70 0.70 -1.41
C GLY A 145 -9.51 1.58 -0.19
N ILE A 146 -8.26 1.91 0.07
CA ILE A 146 -7.87 2.84 1.13
C ILE A 146 -6.93 3.89 0.57
N GLY A 147 -7.07 5.11 1.06
CA GLY A 147 -6.24 6.24 0.64
C GLY A 147 -5.73 7.05 1.83
N HIS A 148 -4.66 7.78 1.59
CA HIS A 148 -3.99 8.58 2.59
C HIS A 148 -3.48 9.89 2.00
N THR A 149 -3.63 10.98 2.76
CA THR A 149 -2.98 12.26 2.49
C THR A 149 -2.04 12.58 3.64
N ARG A 150 -0.79 12.87 3.33
CA ARG A 150 0.28 13.06 4.32
C ARG A 150 0.58 14.52 4.55
N MET A 151 0.70 14.89 5.82
CA MET A 151 1.40 16.07 6.27
C MET A 151 2.69 15.61 6.95
N ALA A 152 3.82 15.87 6.34
CA ALA A 152 5.13 15.52 6.89
C ALA A 152 5.52 16.52 7.98
N THR A 153 5.85 16.04 9.17
CA THR A 153 6.26 16.88 10.31
C THR A 153 7.75 16.75 10.61
N GLU A 154 8.31 15.56 10.52
CA GLU A 154 9.68 15.26 10.96
C GLU A 154 10.53 14.54 9.92
N SER A 155 9.93 14.00 8.87
CA SER A 155 10.63 13.22 7.85
C SER A 155 10.50 13.83 6.47
N ALA A 156 11.48 13.55 5.61
CA ALA A 156 11.50 14.04 4.23
C ALA A 156 10.22 13.68 3.46
N VAL A 157 9.77 14.60 2.62
CA VAL A 157 8.66 14.37 1.68
C VAL A 157 9.23 13.64 0.48
N THR A 158 8.95 12.33 0.40
CA THR A 158 9.40 11.45 -0.68
C THR A 158 8.30 10.48 -1.05
N THR A 159 8.34 9.96 -2.28
CA THR A 159 7.41 8.92 -2.75
C THR A 159 7.49 7.67 -1.86
N MET A 160 8.69 7.27 -1.44
CA MET A 160 8.87 6.12 -0.55
C MET A 160 8.26 6.34 0.84
N GLY A 161 8.31 7.58 1.35
CA GLY A 161 7.71 7.96 2.62
C GLY A 161 6.19 8.21 2.57
N ALA A 162 5.58 8.25 1.39
CA ALA A 162 4.13 8.34 1.23
C ALA A 162 3.45 7.02 1.61
N HIS A 163 2.20 7.11 2.06
CA HIS A 163 1.36 5.93 2.34
C HIS A 163 0.52 5.55 1.12
N PRO A 164 0.04 4.29 1.00
CA PRO A 164 0.16 3.18 1.94
C PRO A 164 1.54 2.49 1.94
N PHE A 165 1.81 1.71 3.00
CA PHE A 165 2.93 0.76 3.06
C PHE A 165 2.42 -0.67 2.93
N SER A 166 3.10 -1.48 2.10
CA SER A 166 2.80 -2.90 1.91
C SER A 166 4.04 -3.73 2.23
N THR A 167 3.90 -4.68 3.13
CA THR A 167 4.98 -5.58 3.58
C THR A 167 4.58 -7.05 3.49
N GLY A 168 3.31 -7.32 3.20
CA GLY A 168 2.73 -8.65 3.00
C GLY A 168 1.95 -8.73 1.68
N GLN A 169 1.62 -9.96 1.28
CA GLN A 169 0.83 -10.22 0.10
C GLN A 169 -0.61 -9.75 0.30
N ASP A 170 -1.13 -8.96 -0.65
CA ASP A 170 -2.45 -8.32 -0.57
C ASP A 170 -2.71 -7.55 0.73
N GLN A 171 -1.65 -7.05 1.35
CA GLN A 171 -1.73 -6.27 2.58
C GLN A 171 -1.16 -4.88 2.39
N CYS A 172 -1.83 -3.89 2.94
CA CYS A 172 -1.29 -2.55 3.07
C CYS A 172 -1.80 -1.84 4.31
N LEU A 173 -1.05 -0.88 4.78
CA LEU A 173 -1.36 -0.08 5.97
C LEU A 173 -1.28 1.41 5.65
N VAL A 174 -2.26 2.15 6.12
CA VAL A 174 -2.19 3.62 6.29
C VAL A 174 -2.30 3.98 7.77
N HIS A 175 -1.57 5.02 8.18
CA HIS A 175 -1.38 5.40 9.56
C HIS A 175 -1.56 6.90 9.76
N ASN A 176 -2.26 7.25 10.82
CA ASN A 176 -2.29 8.61 11.36
C ASN A 176 -1.89 8.53 12.84
N GLY A 177 -0.74 9.07 13.18
CA GLY A 177 -0.18 9.01 14.52
C GLY A 177 1.34 8.96 14.56
N SER A 178 1.88 8.37 15.61
CA SER A 178 3.29 8.10 15.80
C SER A 178 3.50 6.90 16.73
N LEU A 179 4.43 6.01 16.36
CA LEU A 179 4.82 4.86 17.15
C LEU A 179 6.12 5.15 17.91
N SER A 180 6.04 5.30 19.21
CA SER A 180 7.19 5.63 20.07
C SER A 180 8.22 4.51 20.10
N ASN A 181 7.78 3.26 20.05
CA ASN A 181 8.66 2.08 20.15
C ASN A 181 9.09 1.52 18.77
N HIS A 182 8.83 2.22 17.66
CA HIS A 182 9.08 1.72 16.30
C HIS A 182 10.54 1.25 16.07
N ASN A 183 11.54 1.93 16.62
CA ASN A 183 12.94 1.55 16.48
C ASN A 183 13.29 0.23 17.19
N SER A 184 12.71 0.00 18.36
CA SER A 184 12.86 -1.25 19.10
C SER A 184 12.20 -2.41 18.34
N LEU A 185 10.99 -2.19 17.87
CA LEU A 185 10.21 -3.15 17.10
C LEU A 185 10.90 -3.48 15.75
N ARG A 186 11.43 -2.46 15.04
CA ARG A 186 12.22 -2.62 13.81
C ARG A 186 13.40 -3.59 14.02
N ARG A 187 14.19 -3.38 15.09
CA ARG A 187 15.31 -4.28 15.42
C ARG A 187 14.84 -5.72 15.70
N LYS A 188 13.72 -5.87 16.39
CA LYS A 188 13.13 -7.19 16.67
C LYS A 188 12.70 -7.89 15.39
N LEU A 189 11.97 -7.20 14.51
CA LEU A 189 11.49 -7.74 13.23
C LEU A 189 12.63 -8.07 12.27
N LYS A 190 13.65 -7.20 12.16
CA LYS A 190 14.85 -7.48 11.34
C LYS A 190 15.60 -8.75 11.79
N ARG A 191 15.66 -9.03 13.10
CA ARG A 191 16.24 -10.30 13.62
C ARG A 191 15.42 -11.54 13.24
N GLN A 192 14.13 -11.37 12.94
CA GLN A 192 13.25 -12.42 12.43
C GLN A 192 13.27 -12.53 10.89
N GLY A 193 14.17 -11.78 10.22
CA GLY A 193 14.32 -11.81 8.77
C GLY A 193 13.32 -10.91 8.02
N VAL A 194 12.55 -10.08 8.72
CA VAL A 194 11.60 -9.15 8.08
C VAL A 194 12.35 -7.99 7.46
N LEU A 195 12.12 -7.75 6.16
CA LEU A 195 12.68 -6.61 5.44
C LEU A 195 11.91 -5.33 5.77
N ILE A 196 12.64 -4.29 6.15
CA ILE A 196 12.13 -2.94 6.38
C ILE A 196 13.10 -1.99 5.70
N GLU A 197 12.63 -1.24 4.71
CA GLU A 197 13.46 -0.46 3.79
C GLU A 197 13.56 1.02 4.16
N THR A 198 12.52 1.59 4.81
CA THR A 198 12.48 3.01 5.17
C THR A 198 12.65 3.23 6.67
N GLU A 199 12.90 4.48 7.06
CA GLU A 199 12.90 4.87 8.48
C GLU A 199 11.49 5.22 9.01
N ASN A 200 10.45 5.06 8.18
CA ASN A 200 9.09 5.37 8.55
C ASN A 200 8.54 4.36 9.60
N ASP A 201 7.90 4.88 10.61
CA ASP A 201 7.28 4.07 11.68
C ASP A 201 6.08 3.25 11.16
N THR A 202 5.39 3.76 10.15
CA THR A 202 4.25 3.07 9.51
C THR A 202 4.70 1.78 8.81
N GLU A 203 5.86 1.79 8.15
CA GLU A 203 6.40 0.56 7.57
C GLU A 203 6.67 -0.50 8.65
N VAL A 204 7.14 -0.07 9.82
CA VAL A 204 7.34 -0.97 10.96
C VAL A 204 6.01 -1.55 11.45
N GLY A 205 4.95 -0.73 11.52
CA GLY A 205 3.60 -1.19 11.83
C GLY A 205 3.06 -2.19 10.81
N ALA A 206 3.23 -1.91 9.52
CA ALA A 206 2.85 -2.81 8.44
C ALA A 206 3.62 -4.14 8.51
N ALA A 207 4.94 -4.08 8.72
CA ALA A 207 5.80 -5.24 8.86
C ALA A 207 5.44 -6.10 10.09
N TYR A 208 5.06 -5.46 11.20
CA TYR A 208 4.58 -6.14 12.39
C TYR A 208 3.29 -6.93 12.12
N LEU A 209 2.30 -6.31 11.48
CA LEU A 209 1.05 -6.99 11.11
C LEU A 209 1.29 -8.16 10.17
N SER A 210 2.06 -7.94 9.09
CA SER A 210 2.41 -9.00 8.14
C SER A 210 3.12 -10.15 8.83
N TYR A 211 4.04 -9.87 9.75
CA TYR A 211 4.75 -10.89 10.52
C TYR A 211 3.79 -11.71 11.40
N LYS A 212 2.87 -11.05 12.13
CA LYS A 212 1.86 -11.75 12.95
C LYS A 212 0.98 -12.67 12.10
N MET A 213 0.49 -12.17 10.96
CA MET A 213 -0.34 -12.98 10.06
C MET A 213 0.44 -14.14 9.42
N GLN A 214 1.71 -13.98 9.10
CA GLN A 214 2.59 -15.08 8.66
C GLN A 214 2.82 -16.14 9.75
N GLN A 215 2.71 -15.75 11.02
CA GLN A 215 2.76 -16.69 12.15
C GLN A 215 1.40 -17.37 12.43
N GLY A 216 0.39 -17.12 11.60
CA GLY A 216 -0.91 -17.78 11.68
C GLY A 216 -2.01 -16.96 12.36
N SER A 217 -1.74 -15.73 12.81
CA SER A 217 -2.78 -14.86 13.36
C SER A 217 -3.76 -14.42 12.26
N SER A 218 -5.04 -14.35 12.59
CA SER A 218 -6.04 -13.66 11.77
C SER A 218 -5.74 -12.15 11.74
N LEU A 219 -6.38 -11.41 10.82
CA LEU A 219 -6.27 -9.94 10.81
C LEU A 219 -6.75 -9.35 12.14
N GLU A 220 -7.85 -9.83 12.69
CA GLU A 220 -8.41 -9.37 13.98
C GLU A 220 -7.40 -9.58 15.13
N GLU A 221 -6.86 -10.79 15.27
CA GLU A 221 -5.85 -11.10 16.28
C GLU A 221 -4.57 -10.27 16.12
N ALA A 222 -4.15 -10.00 14.86
CA ALA A 222 -3.00 -9.15 14.59
C ALA A 222 -3.27 -7.69 14.98
N LEU A 223 -4.48 -7.17 14.70
CA LEU A 223 -4.91 -5.83 15.12
C LEU A 223 -5.02 -5.70 16.63
N GLU A 224 -5.57 -6.70 17.33
CA GLU A 224 -5.59 -6.74 18.80
C GLU A 224 -4.17 -6.76 19.39
N SER A 225 -3.25 -7.50 18.74
CA SER A 225 -1.85 -7.53 19.16
C SER A 225 -1.18 -6.16 19.03
N CYS A 226 -1.60 -5.31 18.07
CA CYS A 226 -1.11 -3.93 17.97
C CYS A 226 -1.40 -3.13 19.24
N LEU A 227 -2.57 -3.30 19.85
CA LEU A 227 -2.95 -2.58 21.08
C LEU A 227 -2.10 -2.96 22.30
N LYS A 228 -1.43 -4.11 22.25
CA LYS A 228 -0.58 -4.63 23.34
C LYS A 228 0.91 -4.34 23.10
N ASP A 229 1.35 -4.49 21.84
CA ASP A 229 2.78 -4.52 21.50
C ASP A 229 3.30 -3.19 20.93
N LEU A 230 2.39 -2.32 20.41
CA LEU A 230 2.76 -1.01 19.89
C LEU A 230 2.56 0.06 20.95
N ASP A 231 3.56 0.92 21.09
CA ASP A 231 3.53 2.08 21.98
C ASP A 231 3.45 3.38 21.15
N GLY A 232 2.60 4.31 21.58
CA GLY A 232 2.36 5.56 20.89
C GLY A 232 0.88 5.89 20.78
N PHE A 233 0.53 6.69 19.79
CA PHE A 233 -0.86 7.02 19.47
C PHE A 233 -1.08 6.83 17.97
N PHE A 234 -2.08 6.07 17.61
CA PHE A 234 -2.28 5.68 16.22
C PHE A 234 -3.73 5.33 15.86
N THR A 235 -4.08 5.66 14.65
CA THR A 235 -5.21 5.06 13.94
C THR A 235 -4.66 4.39 12.69
N PHE A 236 -4.85 3.08 12.57
CA PHE A 236 -4.50 2.29 11.39
C PHE A 236 -5.74 1.94 10.61
N VAL A 237 -5.63 1.98 9.28
CA VAL A 237 -6.52 1.26 8.38
C VAL A 237 -5.66 0.28 7.59
N VAL A 238 -6.00 -1.00 7.68
CA VAL A 238 -5.26 -2.11 7.09
C VAL A 238 -6.12 -2.74 6.01
N GLY A 239 -5.66 -2.69 4.76
CA GLY A 239 -6.30 -3.37 3.64
C GLY A 239 -5.78 -4.79 3.47
N THR A 240 -6.68 -5.71 3.15
CA THR A 240 -6.40 -7.10 2.75
C THR A 240 -7.20 -7.43 1.50
N LYS A 241 -6.97 -8.61 0.90
CA LYS A 241 -7.73 -9.04 -0.30
C LYS A 241 -9.24 -9.15 -0.10
N ASP A 242 -9.71 -9.28 1.14
CA ASP A 242 -11.11 -9.55 1.48
C ASP A 242 -11.83 -8.34 2.11
N GLY A 243 -11.11 -7.23 2.33
CA GLY A 243 -11.65 -6.02 2.93
C GLY A 243 -10.59 -5.22 3.67
N PHE A 244 -11.02 -4.41 4.63
CA PHE A 244 -10.10 -3.68 5.50
C PHE A 244 -10.52 -3.71 6.96
N GLY A 245 -9.54 -3.63 7.86
CA GLY A 245 -9.74 -3.48 9.29
C GLY A 245 -9.28 -2.11 9.78
N VAL A 246 -9.89 -1.63 10.86
CA VAL A 246 -9.53 -0.37 11.52
C VAL A 246 -9.16 -0.67 12.97
N VAL A 247 -8.03 -0.16 13.41
CA VAL A 247 -7.66 -0.17 14.84
C VAL A 247 -7.24 1.23 15.27
N ARG A 248 -7.67 1.62 16.45
CA ARG A 248 -7.31 2.87 17.10
C ARG A 248 -6.80 2.59 18.50
N ASP A 249 -5.71 3.24 18.88
CA ASP A 249 -5.13 3.12 20.21
C ASP A 249 -6.10 3.55 21.31
N PRO A 250 -5.90 3.10 22.57
CA PRO A 250 -6.81 3.43 23.69
C PRO A 250 -6.86 4.93 24.03
N ILE A 251 -5.81 5.70 23.74
CA ILE A 251 -5.76 7.16 23.97
C ILE A 251 -6.74 7.88 23.04
N ALA A 252 -6.91 7.32 21.83
CA ALA A 252 -7.90 7.75 20.84
C ALA A 252 -7.79 9.22 20.39
N CYS A 253 -6.58 9.80 20.44
CA CYS A 253 -6.37 11.19 20.04
C CYS A 253 -6.46 11.42 18.52
N LYS A 254 -6.33 10.38 17.70
CA LYS A 254 -6.57 10.46 16.26
C LYS A 254 -7.97 9.95 15.95
N PRO A 255 -8.89 10.84 15.50
CA PRO A 255 -10.29 10.44 15.30
C PRO A 255 -10.44 9.43 14.15
N ALA A 256 -11.40 8.53 14.30
CA ALA A 256 -11.89 7.65 13.25
C ALA A 256 -13.41 7.68 13.21
N ILE A 257 -13.99 7.75 12.03
CA ILE A 257 -15.43 7.69 11.80
C ILE A 257 -15.67 6.56 10.81
N MET A 258 -16.58 5.67 11.14
CA MET A 258 -17.06 4.61 10.28
C MET A 258 -18.56 4.76 10.07
N ALA A 259 -19.01 4.55 8.85
CA ALA A 259 -20.42 4.48 8.51
C ALA A 259 -20.67 3.24 7.64
N GLU A 260 -21.79 2.62 7.82
CA GLU A 260 -22.26 1.50 7.05
C GLU A 260 -23.66 1.81 6.50
N THR A 261 -23.88 1.53 5.24
CA THR A 261 -25.18 1.62 4.59
C THR A 261 -25.70 0.22 4.28
N ASP A 262 -26.99 0.10 4.10
CA ASP A 262 -27.66 -1.14 3.70
C ASP A 262 -27.17 -1.65 2.35
#